data_bf799c80e6fd2023e2e5defb8c1ced64
#
_entry.id   bf799c80e6fd2023e2e5defb8c1ced64
#
_cell.length_a   1.000
_cell.length_b   1.000
_cell.length_c   1.000
_cell.angle_alpha   90.00
_cell.angle_beta   90.00
_cell.angle_gamma   90.00
#
_symmetry.space_group_name_H-M   'P 1'
#
loop_
_entity.id
_entity.type
_entity.pdbx_description
1 polymer ?
#
loop_
_entity_poly.entity_id
_entity_poly.type
_entity_poly.pdbx_seq_one_letter_code
_entity_poly.pdbx_strand_id
1 'polypeptide(L)'
;MLKLFSELVPARPIRLIQRVIGAVCLLRVIEEYRVMSRVLNPQTIHFPVIEGLPSLTLGQAAIILPLWFGGAVAFTIGWKTRISGFVLAAVMGYTLLIDQQLYASNLYLLCLIVLLLTLAEVGRPAESNFVWRWPILLLQIQLSIVYFFAAVTKVNSIYLKGYMLGSNLRKDFPAAVFMPRMLTALAVVSIVIELFLAGALWVRRLKKSAVVIGVLFHVTMVVTLTPLVAAQLIVFAVACLSIYPLFFLQKQGSDLTVAGVSLRSKECRPR
;
A
#
# COMPACT_ATOMS: atom_id res chain seq x y z
N MET A 1 -9.13 24.54 -3.39
CA MET A 1 -8.28 23.56 -2.66
C MET A 1 -8.76 23.33 -1.23
N LEU A 2 -9.05 24.31 -0.41
CA LEU A 2 -9.47 24.15 1.00
C LEU A 2 -10.69 23.23 1.23
N LYS A 3 -11.68 23.23 0.32
CA LYS A 3 -12.86 22.34 0.41
C LYS A 3 -12.54 20.84 0.36
N LEU A 4 -11.46 20.44 -0.32
CA LEU A 4 -11.03 19.01 -0.40
C LEU A 4 -10.54 18.47 0.95
N PHE A 5 -9.95 19.32 1.78
CA PHE A 5 -9.43 18.95 3.10
C PHE A 5 -10.54 18.84 4.16
N SER A 6 -11.68 19.51 3.96
CA SER A 6 -12.82 19.50 4.88
C SER A 6 -13.93 18.52 4.50
N GLU A 7 -13.81 17.81 3.37
CA GLU A 7 -14.76 16.78 2.97
C GLU A 7 -14.65 15.54 3.86
N LEU A 8 -15.78 14.97 4.24
CA LEU A 8 -15.87 13.72 5.00
C LEU A 8 -16.33 12.58 4.10
N VAL A 9 -15.80 11.40 4.34
CA VAL A 9 -16.18 10.15 3.65
C VAL A 9 -16.51 9.06 4.66
N PRO A 10 -17.36 8.06 4.32
CA PRO A 10 -17.70 6.97 5.22
C PRO A 10 -16.47 6.21 5.71
N ALA A 11 -16.35 5.97 7.02
CA ALA A 11 -15.23 5.29 7.64
C ALA A 11 -15.24 3.76 7.43
N ARG A 12 -16.42 3.17 7.15
CA ARG A 12 -16.56 1.70 7.06
C ARG A 12 -15.65 1.04 6.02
N PRO A 13 -15.54 1.52 4.75
CA PRO A 13 -14.61 0.95 3.77
C PRO A 13 -13.16 1.07 4.23
N ILE A 14 -12.80 2.18 4.86
CA ILE A 14 -11.44 2.47 5.31
C ILE A 14 -11.03 1.53 6.44
N ARG A 15 -11.92 1.24 7.39
CA ARG A 15 -11.67 0.24 8.45
C ARG A 15 -11.52 -1.18 7.88
N LEU A 16 -12.24 -1.52 6.82
CA LEU A 16 -12.04 -2.81 6.14
C LEU A 16 -10.64 -2.89 5.53
N ILE A 17 -10.23 -1.85 4.79
CA ILE A 17 -8.89 -1.75 4.21
C ILE A 17 -7.83 -1.82 5.30
N GLN A 18 -8.01 -1.12 6.40
CA GLN A 18 -7.11 -1.15 7.55
C GLN A 18 -6.89 -2.58 8.08
N ARG A 19 -7.97 -3.36 8.23
CA ARG A 19 -7.88 -4.76 8.67
C ARG A 19 -7.12 -5.62 7.68
N VAL A 20 -7.39 -5.46 6.39
CA VAL A 20 -6.69 -6.19 5.32
C VAL A 20 -5.21 -5.83 5.33
N ILE A 21 -4.87 -4.55 5.38
CA ILE A 21 -3.48 -4.08 5.42
C ILE A 21 -2.77 -4.54 6.69
N GLY A 22 -3.43 -4.50 7.84
CA GLY A 22 -2.87 -5.04 9.08
C GLY A 22 -2.54 -6.53 8.97
N ALA A 23 -3.44 -7.33 8.39
CA ALA A 23 -3.20 -8.76 8.12
C ALA A 23 -2.02 -8.97 7.15
N VAL A 24 -1.89 -8.13 6.11
CA VAL A 24 -0.74 -8.15 5.20
C VAL A 24 0.55 -7.82 5.95
N CYS A 25 0.53 -6.84 6.87
CA CYS A 25 1.68 -6.51 7.70
C CYS A 25 2.08 -7.66 8.63
N LEU A 26 1.13 -8.48 9.12
CA LEU A 26 1.43 -9.70 9.90
C LEU A 26 2.16 -10.75 9.04
N LEU A 27 1.71 -10.99 7.82
CA LEU A 27 2.39 -11.90 6.90
C LEU A 27 3.80 -11.40 6.57
N ARG A 28 3.96 -10.09 6.44
CA ARG A 28 5.26 -9.47 6.15
C ARG A 28 6.27 -9.63 7.28
N VAL A 29 5.85 -9.72 8.54
CA VAL A 29 6.75 -9.97 9.67
C VAL A 29 7.56 -11.26 9.48
N ILE A 30 6.94 -12.31 8.95
CA ILE A 30 7.60 -13.61 8.71
C ILE A 30 8.73 -13.45 7.66
N GLU A 31 8.44 -12.72 6.59
CA GLU A 31 9.44 -12.45 5.55
C GLU A 31 10.57 -11.58 6.10
N GLU A 32 10.23 -10.56 6.86
CA GLU A 32 11.19 -9.61 7.43
C GLU A 32 12.11 -10.28 8.43
N TYR A 33 11.61 -11.20 9.26
CA TYR A 33 12.44 -12.03 10.13
C TYR A 33 13.51 -12.79 9.34
N ARG A 34 13.15 -13.37 8.19
CA ARG A 34 14.09 -14.10 7.32
C ARG A 34 15.14 -13.17 6.69
N VAL A 35 14.74 -11.94 6.32
CA VAL A 35 15.67 -10.96 5.74
C VAL A 35 16.61 -10.44 6.82
N MET A 36 16.08 -10.03 7.98
CA MET A 36 16.88 -9.57 9.13
C MET A 36 17.87 -10.62 9.60
N SER A 37 17.48 -11.91 9.67
CA SER A 37 18.38 -12.99 10.07
C SER A 37 19.56 -13.17 9.13
N ARG A 38 19.40 -12.86 7.84
CA ARG A 38 20.49 -12.83 6.86
C ARG A 38 21.40 -11.62 7.03
N VAL A 39 20.81 -10.45 7.24
CA VAL A 39 21.56 -9.20 7.47
C VAL A 39 22.34 -9.25 8.78
N LEU A 40 21.81 -9.91 9.81
CA LEU A 40 22.50 -10.13 11.10
C LEU A 40 23.68 -11.11 11.03
N ASN A 41 23.88 -11.81 9.90
CA ASN A 41 25.04 -12.70 9.76
C ASN A 41 26.32 -11.86 9.72
N PRO A 42 27.33 -12.15 10.58
CA PRO A 42 28.58 -11.39 10.64
C PRO A 42 29.39 -11.34 9.34
N GLN A 43 29.10 -12.26 8.40
CA GLN A 43 29.74 -12.28 7.08
C GLN A 43 29.05 -11.39 6.05
N THR A 44 27.92 -10.78 6.41
CA THR A 44 27.17 -9.91 5.50
C THR A 44 27.74 -8.51 5.50
N ILE A 45 28.00 -7.96 4.31
CA ILE A 45 28.42 -6.56 4.16
C ILE A 45 27.20 -5.67 4.34
N HIS A 46 27.29 -4.69 5.22
CA HIS A 46 26.20 -3.75 5.51
C HIS A 46 26.30 -2.52 4.59
N PHE A 47 25.13 -2.10 4.06
CA PHE A 47 25.00 -0.91 3.24
C PHE A 47 23.99 0.05 3.90
N PRO A 48 24.42 0.96 4.81
CA PRO A 48 23.52 1.88 5.48
C PRO A 48 22.85 2.79 4.43
N VAL A 49 21.56 3.04 4.59
CA VAL A 49 20.82 4.01 3.77
C VAL A 49 21.17 5.43 4.18
N ILE A 50 21.36 5.65 5.48
CA ILE A 50 21.77 6.93 6.05
C ILE A 50 23.09 6.71 6.79
N GLU A 51 24.13 7.44 6.37
CA GLU A 51 25.42 7.44 7.07
C GLU A 51 25.25 7.88 8.51
N GLY A 52 25.83 7.12 9.44
CA GLY A 52 25.73 7.37 10.89
C GLY A 52 24.57 6.67 11.61
N LEU A 53 23.63 6.03 10.90
CA LEU A 53 22.72 5.10 11.56
C LEU A 53 23.48 3.83 11.94
N PRO A 54 23.26 3.31 13.17
CA PRO A 54 23.88 2.05 13.57
C PRO A 54 23.37 0.91 12.68
N SER A 55 24.28 -0.01 12.31
CA SER A 55 23.92 -1.24 11.61
C SER A 55 22.92 -2.05 12.46
N LEU A 56 22.11 -2.88 11.79
CA LEU A 56 21.16 -3.75 12.48
C LEU A 56 21.88 -4.68 13.44
N THR A 57 21.50 -4.60 14.72
CA THR A 57 21.99 -5.49 15.77
C THR A 57 20.93 -6.50 16.19
N LEU A 58 21.35 -7.60 16.83
CA LEU A 58 20.41 -8.59 17.37
C LEU A 58 19.45 -7.95 18.40
N GLY A 59 19.96 -7.03 19.23
CA GLY A 59 19.14 -6.29 20.19
C GLY A 59 18.06 -5.43 19.52
N GLN A 60 18.39 -4.74 18.43
CA GLN A 60 17.43 -3.97 17.64
C GLN A 60 16.39 -4.89 16.99
N ALA A 61 16.80 -6.00 16.38
CA ALA A 61 15.86 -6.96 15.78
C ALA A 61 14.91 -7.56 16.82
N ALA A 62 15.41 -7.85 18.04
CA ALA A 62 14.61 -8.35 19.17
C ALA A 62 13.56 -7.34 19.66
N ILE A 63 13.71 -6.07 19.38
CA ILE A 63 12.71 -5.02 19.68
C ILE A 63 11.80 -4.77 18.48
N ILE A 64 12.37 -4.65 17.29
CA ILE A 64 11.64 -4.32 16.05
C ILE A 64 10.57 -5.36 15.74
N LEU A 65 10.92 -6.65 15.75
CA LEU A 65 10.01 -7.72 15.36
C LEU A 65 8.78 -7.85 16.27
N PRO A 66 8.91 -7.86 17.62
CA PRO A 66 7.73 -7.86 18.50
C PRO A 66 6.89 -6.59 18.39
N LEU A 67 7.49 -5.41 18.24
CA LEU A 67 6.77 -4.17 18.03
C LEU A 67 6.00 -4.17 16.71
N TRP A 68 6.62 -4.69 15.65
CA TRP A 68 5.94 -4.87 14.36
C TRP A 68 4.76 -5.84 14.49
N PHE A 69 5.00 -7.03 15.04
CA PHE A 69 3.95 -8.02 15.21
C PHE A 69 2.80 -7.50 16.09
N GLY A 70 3.11 -6.97 17.26
CA GLY A 70 2.11 -6.42 18.18
C GLY A 70 1.35 -5.23 17.57
N GLY A 71 2.06 -4.32 16.90
CA GLY A 71 1.48 -3.19 16.16
C GLY A 71 0.54 -3.66 15.04
N ALA A 72 0.96 -4.66 14.26
CA ALA A 72 0.16 -5.21 13.17
C ALA A 72 -1.08 -5.95 13.69
N VAL A 73 -1.00 -6.73 14.77
CA VAL A 73 -2.16 -7.34 15.43
C VAL A 73 -3.12 -6.27 15.92
N ALA A 74 -2.65 -5.29 16.69
CA ALA A 74 -3.48 -4.22 17.23
C ALA A 74 -4.15 -3.40 16.13
N PHE A 75 -3.42 -3.10 15.06
CA PHE A 75 -3.94 -2.37 13.89
C PHE A 75 -5.00 -3.18 13.15
N THR A 76 -4.81 -4.51 12.98
CA THR A 76 -5.76 -5.42 12.33
C THR A 76 -7.09 -5.49 13.08
N ILE A 77 -7.04 -5.65 14.41
CA ILE A 77 -8.27 -5.74 15.21
C ILE A 77 -8.92 -4.37 15.47
N GLY A 78 -8.21 -3.28 15.15
CA GLY A 78 -8.68 -1.92 15.36
C GLY A 78 -8.51 -1.41 16.81
N TRP A 79 -7.59 -2.03 17.58
CA TRP A 79 -7.31 -1.60 18.96
C TRP A 79 -6.34 -0.43 18.96
N LYS A 80 -6.77 0.69 19.58
CA LYS A 80 -5.99 1.93 19.63
C LYS A 80 -5.35 2.29 18.27
N THR A 81 -6.11 2.22 17.21
CA THR A 81 -5.68 2.30 15.79
C THR A 81 -4.69 3.43 15.54
N ARG A 82 -4.86 4.58 16.18
CA ARG A 82 -3.93 5.73 16.03
C ARG A 82 -2.53 5.38 16.53
N ILE A 83 -2.44 4.80 17.73
CA ILE A 83 -1.15 4.46 18.34
C ILE A 83 -0.52 3.28 17.62
N SER A 84 -1.29 2.19 17.42
CA SER A 84 -0.79 0.98 16.76
C SER A 84 -0.33 1.26 15.33
N GLY A 85 -1.05 2.13 14.61
CA GLY A 85 -0.67 2.52 13.26
C GLY A 85 0.60 3.38 13.20
N PHE A 86 0.78 4.34 14.12
CA PHE A 86 2.03 5.11 14.19
C PHE A 86 3.21 4.23 14.60
N VAL A 87 3.05 3.35 15.59
CA VAL A 87 4.11 2.41 15.99
C VAL A 87 4.49 1.51 14.81
N LEU A 88 3.50 0.95 14.12
CA LEU A 88 3.72 0.08 12.97
C LEU A 88 4.43 0.83 11.83
N ALA A 89 3.97 2.02 11.47
CA ALA A 89 4.60 2.85 10.43
C ALA A 89 6.02 3.27 10.81
N ALA A 90 6.27 3.63 12.09
CA ALA A 90 7.59 4.00 12.57
C ALA A 90 8.57 2.83 12.52
N VAL A 91 8.14 1.64 12.94
CA VAL A 91 8.97 0.43 12.92
C VAL A 91 9.30 0.04 11.48
N MET A 92 8.30 0.04 10.58
CA MET A 92 8.51 -0.26 9.16
C MET A 92 9.42 0.79 8.50
N GLY A 93 9.20 2.09 8.79
CA GLY A 93 10.03 3.18 8.29
C GLY A 93 11.47 3.09 8.77
N TYR A 94 11.67 2.79 10.06
CA TYR A 94 13.00 2.57 10.63
C TYR A 94 13.72 1.40 9.95
N THR A 95 13.04 0.28 9.74
CA THR A 95 13.59 -0.89 9.04
C THR A 95 14.08 -0.54 7.63
N LEU A 96 13.32 0.29 6.88
CA LEU A 96 13.71 0.74 5.54
C LEU A 96 14.97 1.62 5.52
N LEU A 97 15.34 2.23 6.66
CA LEU A 97 16.45 3.19 6.75
C LEU A 97 17.75 2.59 7.30
N ILE A 98 17.68 1.44 7.99
CA ILE A 98 18.86 0.81 8.62
C ILE A 98 19.86 0.29 7.60
N ASP A 99 19.37 -0.47 6.61
CA ASP A 99 20.22 -1.14 5.64
C ASP A 99 19.50 -1.26 4.29
N GLN A 100 20.24 -1.02 3.19
CA GLN A 100 19.69 -1.14 1.84
C GLN A 100 19.19 -2.56 1.52
N GLN A 101 19.71 -3.58 2.17
CA GLN A 101 19.26 -4.96 2.01
C GLN A 101 17.88 -5.23 2.61
N LEU A 102 17.46 -4.39 3.57
CA LEU A 102 16.11 -4.43 4.16
C LEU A 102 15.12 -3.61 3.33
N TYR A 103 15.60 -2.80 2.39
CA TYR A 103 14.72 -2.03 1.54
C TYR A 103 13.94 -2.92 0.58
N ALA A 104 12.63 -2.77 0.60
CA ALA A 104 11.74 -3.38 -0.37
C ALA A 104 10.63 -2.39 -0.74
N SER A 105 10.37 -2.23 -2.05
CA SER A 105 9.35 -1.30 -2.54
C SER A 105 7.93 -1.62 -2.04
N ASN A 106 7.61 -2.89 -1.83
CA ASN A 106 6.36 -3.33 -1.25
C ASN A 106 6.26 -2.98 0.25
N LEU A 107 7.37 -3.02 1.00
CA LEU A 107 7.43 -2.57 2.39
C LEU A 107 7.26 -1.06 2.49
N TYR A 108 7.93 -0.31 1.60
CA TYR A 108 7.76 1.15 1.51
C TYR A 108 6.29 1.51 1.23
N LEU A 109 5.65 0.85 0.27
CA LEU A 109 4.24 1.05 -0.03
C LEU A 109 3.35 0.75 1.19
N LEU A 110 3.56 -0.38 1.88
CA LEU A 110 2.81 -0.73 3.09
C LEU A 110 2.98 0.32 4.19
N CYS A 111 4.21 0.78 4.43
CA CYS A 111 4.50 1.83 5.41
C CYS A 111 3.68 3.10 5.12
N LEU A 112 3.67 3.56 3.87
CA LEU A 112 2.88 4.73 3.47
C LEU A 112 1.37 4.50 3.62
N ILE A 113 0.86 3.31 3.24
CA ILE A 113 -0.55 2.99 3.39
C ILE A 113 -0.95 3.00 4.87
N VAL A 114 -0.17 2.35 5.73
CA VAL A 114 -0.42 2.33 7.19
C VAL A 114 -0.41 3.75 7.75
N LEU A 115 0.57 4.57 7.38
CA LEU A 115 0.66 5.96 7.82
C LEU A 115 -0.58 6.77 7.39
N LEU A 116 -0.97 6.70 6.13
CA LEU A 116 -2.11 7.46 5.60
C LEU A 116 -3.45 7.00 6.18
N LEU A 117 -3.64 5.68 6.41
CA LEU A 117 -4.81 5.16 7.11
C LEU A 117 -4.85 5.64 8.57
N THR A 118 -3.70 5.69 9.23
CA THR A 118 -3.57 6.20 10.60
C THR A 118 -3.92 7.68 10.67
N LEU A 119 -3.44 8.49 9.72
CA LEU A 119 -3.77 9.91 9.64
C LEU A 119 -5.27 10.14 9.37
N ALA A 120 -5.92 9.28 8.59
CA ALA A 120 -7.36 9.34 8.40
C ALA A 120 -8.13 9.13 9.71
N GLU A 121 -7.67 8.22 10.57
CA GLU A 121 -8.26 7.97 11.89
C GLU A 121 -7.92 9.06 12.93
N VAL A 122 -6.74 9.68 12.85
CA VAL A 122 -6.35 10.80 13.76
C VAL A 122 -7.28 11.99 13.61
N GLY A 123 -7.61 12.36 12.38
CA GLY A 123 -8.51 13.47 12.08
C GLY A 123 -9.98 13.16 12.22
N ARG A 124 -10.36 11.94 12.62
CA ARG A 124 -11.76 11.54 12.73
C ARG A 124 -12.46 12.33 13.83
N PRO A 125 -13.61 12.98 13.54
CA PRO A 125 -14.45 13.60 14.56
C PRO A 125 -14.89 12.55 15.59
N ALA A 126 -14.94 12.92 16.86
CA ALA A 126 -15.39 12.04 17.93
C ALA A 126 -16.78 11.47 17.61
N GLU A 127 -16.96 10.16 17.82
CA GLU A 127 -18.22 9.42 17.60
C GLU A 127 -18.77 9.43 16.16
N SER A 128 -18.03 9.97 15.17
CA SER A 128 -18.51 9.99 13.81
C SER A 128 -18.16 8.69 13.05
N ASN A 129 -19.04 8.29 12.13
CA ASN A 129 -18.80 7.22 11.18
C ASN A 129 -18.12 7.72 9.90
N PHE A 130 -17.48 8.89 9.97
CA PHE A 130 -16.84 9.55 8.86
C PHE A 130 -15.37 9.86 9.19
N VAL A 131 -14.53 9.92 8.16
CA VAL A 131 -13.12 10.33 8.23
C VAL A 131 -12.84 11.40 7.18
N TRP A 132 -11.73 12.12 7.36
CA TRP A 132 -11.30 13.11 6.38
C TRP A 132 -10.92 12.46 5.05
N ARG A 133 -11.31 13.12 3.97
CA ARG A 133 -11.07 12.64 2.60
C ARG A 133 -9.62 12.78 2.17
N TRP A 134 -8.88 13.77 2.65
CA TRP A 134 -7.55 14.07 2.15
C TRP A 134 -6.53 12.91 2.26
N PRO A 135 -6.48 12.10 3.36
CA PRO A 135 -5.57 10.95 3.39
C PRO A 135 -5.98 9.87 2.37
N ILE A 136 -7.28 9.75 2.13
CA ILE A 136 -7.82 8.81 1.15
C ILE A 136 -7.44 9.23 -0.28
N LEU A 137 -7.50 10.52 -0.55
CA LEU A 137 -7.02 11.06 -1.82
C LEU A 137 -5.53 10.80 -2.03
N LEU A 138 -4.72 10.97 -0.97
CA LEU A 138 -3.29 10.65 -1.04
C LEU A 138 -3.03 9.17 -1.29
N LEU A 139 -3.83 8.25 -0.70
CA LEU A 139 -3.76 6.81 -1.02
C LEU A 139 -4.06 6.53 -2.49
N GLN A 140 -5.07 7.18 -3.05
CA GLN A 140 -5.41 7.05 -4.46
C GLN A 140 -4.29 7.58 -5.37
N ILE A 141 -3.73 8.75 -5.05
CA ILE A 141 -2.59 9.33 -5.77
C ILE A 141 -1.36 8.41 -5.66
N GLN A 142 -1.06 7.93 -4.46
CA GLN A 142 0.05 7.02 -4.22
C GLN A 142 -0.05 5.75 -5.08
N LEU A 143 -1.24 5.16 -5.19
CA LEU A 143 -1.45 4.00 -6.05
C LEU A 143 -1.19 4.32 -7.53
N SER A 144 -1.64 5.48 -8.01
CA SER A 144 -1.37 5.92 -9.39
C SER A 144 0.13 6.13 -9.63
N ILE A 145 0.84 6.73 -8.66
CA ILE A 145 2.29 6.90 -8.70
C ILE A 145 2.98 5.53 -8.78
N VAL A 146 2.56 4.57 -7.96
CA VAL A 146 3.12 3.21 -7.97
C VAL A 146 2.99 2.56 -9.34
N TYR A 147 1.79 2.57 -9.94
CA TYR A 147 1.60 1.99 -11.27
C TYR A 147 2.37 2.74 -12.35
N PHE A 148 2.39 4.06 -12.30
CA PHE A 148 3.13 4.88 -13.26
C PHE A 148 4.63 4.56 -13.21
N PHE A 149 5.24 4.61 -12.04
CA PHE A 149 6.67 4.33 -11.91
C PHE A 149 7.01 2.86 -12.12
N ALA A 150 6.13 1.91 -11.77
CA ALA A 150 6.30 0.51 -12.11
C ALA A 150 6.39 0.31 -13.63
N ALA A 151 5.56 1.01 -14.40
CA ALA A 151 5.63 0.99 -15.85
C ALA A 151 6.91 1.66 -16.38
N VAL A 152 7.24 2.87 -15.91
CA VAL A 152 8.40 3.64 -16.38
C VAL A 152 9.72 2.90 -16.12
N THR A 153 9.88 2.31 -14.94
CA THR A 153 11.10 1.56 -14.59
C THR A 153 11.29 0.30 -15.43
N LYS A 154 10.22 -0.23 -16.03
CA LYS A 154 10.27 -1.36 -16.97
C LYS A 154 10.65 -0.98 -18.39
N VAL A 155 10.66 0.31 -18.73
CA VAL A 155 11.10 0.80 -20.04
C VAL A 155 12.62 0.79 -20.11
N ASN A 156 13.19 -0.40 -20.16
CA ASN A 156 14.63 -0.63 -20.32
C ASN A 156 14.88 -1.88 -21.18
N SER A 157 16.06 -2.00 -21.75
CA SER A 157 16.40 -3.05 -22.70
C SER A 157 16.33 -4.47 -22.09
N ILE A 158 16.64 -4.62 -20.79
CA ILE A 158 16.63 -5.92 -20.11
C ILE A 158 15.18 -6.40 -19.93
N TYR A 159 14.29 -5.52 -19.50
CA TYR A 159 12.87 -5.87 -19.31
C TYR A 159 12.16 -6.07 -20.65
N LEU A 160 12.36 -5.15 -21.62
CA LEU A 160 11.72 -5.20 -22.94
C LEU A 160 12.14 -6.43 -23.76
N LYS A 161 13.38 -6.91 -23.61
CA LYS A 161 13.82 -8.18 -24.20
C LYS A 161 13.24 -9.43 -23.48
N GLY A 162 12.47 -9.23 -22.39
CA GLY A 162 11.82 -10.30 -21.65
C GLY A 162 12.74 -11.09 -20.72
N TYR A 163 13.99 -10.70 -20.53
CA TYR A 163 14.91 -11.46 -19.67
C TYR A 163 14.43 -11.55 -18.22
N MET A 164 13.92 -10.46 -17.66
CA MET A 164 13.38 -10.44 -16.30
C MET A 164 12.13 -11.33 -16.16
N LEU A 165 11.25 -11.32 -17.17
CA LEU A 165 10.08 -12.21 -17.17
C LEU A 165 10.48 -13.66 -17.33
N GLY A 166 11.32 -13.98 -18.31
CA GLY A 166 11.75 -15.35 -18.58
C GLY A 166 12.49 -16.02 -17.43
N SER A 167 13.27 -15.26 -16.65
CA SER A 167 13.95 -15.76 -15.46
C SER A 167 13.02 -16.03 -14.29
N ASN A 168 11.91 -15.29 -14.18
CA ASN A 168 10.97 -15.37 -13.08
C ASN A 168 9.69 -16.14 -13.37
N LEU A 169 9.42 -16.53 -14.64
CA LEU A 169 8.31 -17.41 -14.99
C LEU A 169 8.53 -18.82 -14.46
N ARG A 170 7.46 -19.49 -14.08
CA ARG A 170 7.46 -20.89 -13.70
C ARG A 170 7.91 -21.76 -14.90
N LYS A 171 8.71 -22.76 -14.62
CA LYS A 171 9.31 -23.63 -15.68
C LYS A 171 8.35 -24.66 -16.26
N ASP A 172 7.18 -24.84 -15.66
CA ASP A 172 6.11 -25.74 -16.11
C ASP A 172 5.25 -25.18 -17.26
N PHE A 173 5.49 -23.91 -17.67
CA PHE A 173 4.83 -23.37 -18.86
C PHE A 173 5.38 -23.95 -20.17
N PRO A 174 4.52 -24.02 -21.24
CA PRO A 174 4.96 -24.47 -22.56
C PRO A 174 6.17 -23.67 -23.06
N ALA A 175 7.10 -24.35 -23.74
CA ALA A 175 8.32 -23.74 -24.27
C ALA A 175 8.05 -22.51 -25.17
N ALA A 176 6.91 -22.46 -25.85
CA ALA A 176 6.49 -21.34 -26.68
C ALA A 176 6.40 -20.02 -25.90
N VAL A 177 6.07 -20.06 -24.59
CA VAL A 177 6.01 -18.86 -23.73
C VAL A 177 7.39 -18.26 -23.51
N PHE A 178 8.44 -19.09 -23.54
CA PHE A 178 9.83 -18.65 -23.35
C PHE A 178 10.49 -18.13 -24.64
N MET A 179 9.77 -18.12 -25.76
CA MET A 179 10.28 -17.52 -27.00
C MET A 179 10.51 -16.00 -26.82
N PRO A 180 11.62 -15.44 -27.31
CA PRO A 180 11.94 -14.02 -27.12
C PRO A 180 10.82 -13.07 -27.54
N ARG A 181 10.14 -13.36 -28.65
CA ARG A 181 9.01 -12.55 -29.15
C ARG A 181 7.83 -12.53 -28.17
N MET A 182 7.51 -13.70 -27.57
CA MET A 182 6.42 -13.81 -26.59
C MET A 182 6.78 -13.07 -25.30
N LEU A 183 7.98 -13.25 -24.79
CA LEU A 183 8.44 -12.56 -23.58
C LEU A 183 8.47 -11.03 -23.78
N THR A 184 8.89 -10.56 -24.95
CA THR A 184 8.82 -9.12 -25.31
C THR A 184 7.36 -8.64 -25.34
N ALA A 185 6.46 -9.39 -25.96
CA ALA A 185 5.03 -9.04 -26.00
C ALA A 185 4.44 -8.96 -24.59
N LEU A 186 4.71 -9.92 -23.72
CA LEU A 186 4.26 -9.93 -22.32
C LEU A 186 4.84 -8.73 -21.54
N ALA A 187 6.12 -8.40 -21.79
CA ALA A 187 6.76 -7.22 -21.17
C ALA A 187 6.05 -5.93 -21.58
N VAL A 188 5.79 -5.73 -22.85
CA VAL A 188 5.07 -4.54 -23.36
C VAL A 188 3.65 -4.49 -22.81
N VAL A 189 2.92 -5.60 -22.84
CA VAL A 189 1.55 -5.69 -22.30
C VAL A 189 1.52 -5.31 -20.81
N SER A 190 2.48 -5.77 -20.01
CA SER A 190 2.54 -5.41 -18.59
C SER A 190 2.73 -3.91 -18.37
N ILE A 191 3.59 -3.26 -19.16
CA ILE A 191 3.81 -1.81 -19.10
C ILE A 191 2.54 -1.06 -19.47
N VAL A 192 1.87 -1.46 -20.57
CA VAL A 192 0.62 -0.83 -21.01
C VAL A 192 -0.49 -0.96 -19.96
N ILE A 193 -0.64 -2.13 -19.33
CA ILE A 193 -1.63 -2.33 -18.27
C ILE A 193 -1.33 -1.41 -17.08
N GLU A 194 -0.08 -1.31 -16.63
CA GLU A 194 0.28 -0.45 -15.51
C GLU A 194 0.02 1.03 -15.81
N LEU A 195 0.41 1.52 -16.99
CA LEU A 195 0.09 2.90 -17.43
C LEU A 195 -1.42 3.14 -17.51
N PHE A 196 -2.16 2.16 -18.03
CA PHE A 196 -3.62 2.24 -18.05
C PHE A 196 -4.19 2.34 -16.63
N LEU A 197 -3.75 1.50 -15.70
CA LEU A 197 -4.24 1.49 -14.32
C LEU A 197 -3.91 2.81 -13.60
N ALA A 198 -2.75 3.40 -13.85
CA ALA A 198 -2.35 4.67 -13.24
C ALA A 198 -3.36 5.80 -13.51
N GLY A 199 -4.00 5.83 -14.69
CA GLY A 199 -4.95 6.86 -15.08
C GLY A 199 -6.42 6.42 -15.05
N ALA A 200 -6.73 5.21 -15.50
CA ALA A 200 -8.10 4.75 -15.75
C ALA A 200 -8.97 4.65 -14.48
N LEU A 201 -8.34 4.41 -13.31
CA LEU A 201 -9.03 4.41 -12.01
C LEU A 201 -9.66 5.76 -11.66
N TRP A 202 -9.18 6.87 -12.22
CA TRP A 202 -9.75 8.22 -12.04
C TRP A 202 -10.90 8.52 -12.99
N VAL A 203 -10.96 7.84 -14.13
CA VAL A 203 -11.94 8.10 -15.18
C VAL A 203 -13.22 7.31 -14.89
N ARG A 204 -14.34 8.03 -14.63
CA ARG A 204 -15.63 7.43 -14.23
C ARG A 204 -16.10 6.29 -15.14
N ARG A 205 -15.90 6.41 -16.45
CA ARG A 205 -16.31 5.40 -17.44
C ARG A 205 -15.40 4.17 -17.44
N LEU A 206 -14.13 4.32 -17.07
CA LEU A 206 -13.10 3.27 -17.13
C LEU A 206 -12.87 2.54 -15.79
N LYS A 207 -13.35 3.09 -14.67
CA LYS A 207 -13.08 2.54 -13.32
C LYS A 207 -13.38 1.05 -13.19
N LYS A 208 -14.55 0.60 -13.68
CA LYS A 208 -14.96 -0.80 -13.57
C LYS A 208 -14.02 -1.71 -14.37
N SER A 209 -13.72 -1.33 -15.61
CA SER A 209 -12.76 -2.06 -16.46
C SER A 209 -11.36 -2.05 -15.86
N ALA A 210 -10.92 -0.92 -15.31
CA ALA A 210 -9.62 -0.82 -14.63
C ALA A 210 -9.52 -1.77 -13.44
N VAL A 211 -10.58 -1.87 -12.62
CA VAL A 211 -10.60 -2.84 -11.50
C VAL A 211 -10.51 -4.27 -12.01
N VAL A 212 -11.29 -4.66 -13.00
CA VAL A 212 -11.25 -6.02 -13.56
C VAL A 212 -9.88 -6.32 -14.13
N ILE A 213 -9.34 -5.42 -14.98
CA ILE A 213 -8.00 -5.58 -15.57
C ILE A 213 -6.93 -5.65 -14.48
N GLY A 214 -7.00 -4.79 -13.46
CA GLY A 214 -6.05 -4.79 -12.36
C GLY A 214 -6.08 -6.08 -11.54
N VAL A 215 -7.27 -6.60 -11.23
CA VAL A 215 -7.42 -7.89 -10.53
C VAL A 215 -6.82 -9.02 -11.38
N LEU A 216 -7.21 -9.12 -12.66
CA LEU A 216 -6.70 -10.13 -13.57
C LEU A 216 -5.17 -10.04 -13.72
N PHE A 217 -4.64 -8.82 -13.84
CA PHE A 217 -3.20 -8.58 -13.94
C PHE A 217 -2.45 -9.10 -12.72
N HIS A 218 -2.90 -8.74 -11.50
CA HIS A 218 -2.24 -9.20 -10.28
C HIS A 218 -2.38 -10.71 -10.07
N VAL A 219 -3.55 -11.28 -10.33
CA VAL A 219 -3.75 -12.75 -10.25
C VAL A 219 -2.85 -13.46 -11.23
N THR A 220 -2.80 -13.00 -12.49
CA THR A 220 -1.92 -13.59 -13.52
C THR A 220 -0.45 -13.54 -13.06
N MET A 221 0.03 -12.41 -12.54
CA MET A 221 1.39 -12.30 -12.05
C MET A 221 1.69 -13.29 -10.91
N VAL A 222 0.79 -13.43 -9.95
CA VAL A 222 0.96 -14.36 -8.82
C VAL A 222 0.98 -15.83 -9.29
N VAL A 223 0.12 -16.19 -10.23
CA VAL A 223 0.00 -17.59 -10.71
C VAL A 223 1.14 -17.97 -11.65
N THR A 224 1.63 -17.04 -12.46
CA THR A 224 2.60 -17.32 -13.52
C THR A 224 4.06 -17.27 -13.06
N LEU A 225 4.35 -16.54 -11.99
CA LEU A 225 5.72 -16.36 -11.52
C LEU A 225 6.15 -17.45 -10.53
N THR A 226 7.45 -17.59 -10.36
CA THR A 226 8.03 -18.56 -9.41
C THR A 226 7.54 -18.30 -7.98
N PRO A 227 7.40 -19.34 -7.12
CA PRO A 227 6.81 -19.20 -5.79
C PRO A 227 7.47 -18.12 -4.91
N LEU A 228 8.77 -17.94 -5.04
CA LEU A 228 9.51 -16.92 -4.27
C LEU A 228 9.07 -15.50 -4.66
N VAL A 229 8.97 -15.23 -5.96
CA VAL A 229 8.53 -13.93 -6.48
C VAL A 229 7.03 -13.75 -6.25
N ALA A 230 6.24 -14.80 -6.42
CA ALA A 230 4.80 -14.80 -6.17
C ALA A 230 4.47 -14.40 -4.71
N ALA A 231 5.22 -14.90 -3.73
CA ALA A 231 5.02 -14.56 -2.31
C ALA A 231 5.17 -13.05 -2.06
N GLN A 232 6.19 -12.42 -2.63
CA GLN A 232 6.39 -10.96 -2.52
C GLN A 232 5.30 -10.18 -3.27
N LEU A 233 4.87 -10.68 -4.43
CA LEU A 233 3.83 -10.05 -5.23
C LEU A 233 2.44 -10.18 -4.62
N ILE A 234 2.13 -11.23 -3.85
CA ILE A 234 0.87 -11.34 -3.12
C ILE A 234 0.71 -10.16 -2.15
N VAL A 235 1.74 -9.85 -1.38
CA VAL A 235 1.75 -8.69 -0.46
C VAL A 235 1.46 -7.40 -1.21
N PHE A 236 2.18 -7.18 -2.32
CA PHE A 236 2.00 -6.01 -3.17
C PHE A 236 0.61 -5.95 -3.81
N ALA A 237 0.15 -7.07 -4.38
CA ALA A 237 -1.16 -7.18 -5.03
C ALA A 237 -2.30 -6.87 -4.05
N VAL A 238 -2.29 -7.49 -2.86
CA VAL A 238 -3.32 -7.25 -1.84
C VAL A 238 -3.29 -5.79 -1.37
N ALA A 239 -2.10 -5.20 -1.19
CA ALA A 239 -1.96 -3.79 -0.84
C ALA A 239 -2.59 -2.88 -1.91
N CYS A 240 -2.27 -3.08 -3.20
CA CYS A 240 -2.83 -2.31 -4.31
C CYS A 240 -4.34 -2.51 -4.46
N LEU A 241 -4.79 -3.76 -4.48
CA LEU A 241 -6.20 -4.10 -4.69
C LEU A 241 -7.10 -3.61 -3.56
N SER A 242 -6.59 -3.57 -2.32
CA SER A 242 -7.34 -3.05 -1.17
C SER A 242 -7.68 -1.56 -1.30
N ILE A 243 -6.92 -0.79 -2.09
CA ILE A 243 -7.15 0.64 -2.33
C ILE A 243 -8.21 0.88 -3.42
N TYR A 244 -8.46 -0.07 -4.33
CA TYR A 244 -9.40 0.11 -5.44
C TYR A 244 -10.82 0.56 -5.02
N PRO A 245 -11.43 0.04 -3.94
CA PRO A 245 -12.74 0.51 -3.49
C PRO A 245 -12.80 1.99 -3.18
N LEU A 246 -11.67 2.62 -2.81
CA LEU A 246 -11.61 4.04 -2.48
C LEU A 246 -11.95 4.92 -3.69
N PHE A 247 -11.68 4.48 -4.92
CA PHE A 247 -12.03 5.23 -6.14
C PHE A 247 -13.54 5.29 -6.39
N PHE A 248 -14.33 4.46 -5.71
CA PHE A 248 -15.79 4.44 -5.81
C PHE A 248 -16.48 5.19 -4.68
N LEU A 249 -15.74 5.71 -3.71
CA LEU A 249 -16.32 6.52 -2.64
C LEU A 249 -16.97 7.77 -3.25
N GLN A 250 -18.29 7.85 -3.10
CA GLN A 250 -19.04 9.02 -3.53
C GLN A 250 -18.82 10.16 -2.53
N LYS A 251 -18.74 11.39 -3.05
CA LYS A 251 -18.92 12.58 -2.24
C LYS A 251 -20.31 12.51 -1.62
N GLN A 252 -20.42 12.50 -0.33
CA GLN A 252 -21.68 12.82 0.30
C GLN A 252 -21.91 14.31 0.00
N GLY A 253 -22.95 14.59 -0.76
CA GLY A 253 -23.31 15.95 -1.15
C GLY A 253 -23.31 16.86 0.07
N SER A 254 -23.04 18.12 -0.17
CA SER A 254 -23.01 19.23 0.80
C SER A 254 -24.29 19.44 1.61
N ASP A 255 -25.23 18.49 1.62
CA ASP A 255 -26.51 18.55 2.31
C ASP A 255 -26.48 18.15 3.78
N LEU A 256 -25.31 17.78 4.31
CA LEU A 256 -25.09 17.87 5.74
C LEU A 256 -24.76 19.33 6.11
N THR A 257 -25.68 20.24 5.85
CA THR A 257 -25.92 21.36 6.74
C THR A 257 -25.94 20.75 8.13
N VAL A 258 -25.07 21.27 8.98
CA VAL A 258 -24.87 20.93 10.37
C VAL A 258 -26.25 20.74 11.04
N ALA A 259 -26.88 19.60 10.81
CA ALA A 259 -28.11 19.19 11.48
C ALA A 259 -27.71 18.84 12.90
N GLY A 260 -27.71 19.84 13.77
CA GLY A 260 -27.52 19.60 15.19
C GLY A 260 -26.99 20.76 16.03
N VAL A 261 -26.52 21.85 15.45
CA VAL A 261 -26.26 23.08 16.24
C VAL A 261 -27.16 24.19 15.73
N SER A 262 -28.45 24.03 15.93
CA SER A 262 -29.35 25.17 16.01
C SER A 262 -28.99 25.91 17.31
N LEU A 263 -28.14 26.91 17.18
CA LEU A 263 -28.09 28.00 18.13
C LEU A 263 -29.45 28.69 18.07
N ARG A 264 -30.38 28.20 18.90
CA ARG A 264 -31.56 28.93 19.26
C ARG A 264 -31.09 30.22 19.91
N SER A 265 -30.93 31.27 19.13
CA SER A 265 -30.95 32.65 19.63
C SER A 265 -32.28 32.82 20.30
N LYS A 266 -32.31 32.67 21.63
CA LYS A 266 -33.39 33.21 22.43
C LYS A 266 -33.31 34.75 22.25
N GLU A 267 -34.16 35.25 21.38
CA GLU A 267 -34.56 36.66 21.39
C GLU A 267 -35.12 36.93 22.78
N CYS A 268 -34.33 37.61 23.62
CA CYS A 268 -34.84 38.36 24.76
C CYS A 268 -35.69 39.48 24.18
N ARG A 269 -37.02 39.35 24.21
CA ARG A 269 -37.93 40.51 24.15
C ARG A 269 -37.82 41.29 25.47
N PRO A 270 -37.48 42.59 25.47
CA PRO A 270 -37.64 43.42 26.64
C PRO A 270 -39.14 43.71 26.84
N ARG A 271 -39.57 43.62 28.07
CA ARG A 271 -40.83 44.20 28.53
C ARG A 271 -40.63 45.69 28.87
#